data_77ddb6dba875d75b4cd5e0fb124a13bf
#
_entry.id   77ddb6dba875d75b4cd5e0fb124a13bf
#
_cell.length_a   1.000
_cell.length_b   1.000
_cell.length_c   1.000
_cell.angle_alpha   90.00
_cell.angle_beta   90.00
_cell.angle_gamma   90.00
#
_symmetry.space_group_name_H-M   'P 1'
#
loop_
_entity.id
_entity.type
_entity.pdbx_description
1 polymer ?
#
loop_
_entity_poly.entity_id
_entity_poly.type
_entity_poly.pdbx_seq_one_letter_code
_entity_poly.pdbx_strand_id
1 'polypeptide(L)'
;MYSQQVRDHYANPRNVGSVAEPSGKSLVKSALDSDTVLVTLRIENNIIAEAKFKCMGCAVAIACSSMATAMVLGKPVEEAYAITEQSVAEALGGIPEYKMRCSNLAPAAIRNAIDDWRSRL
;
A
#
# COMPACT_ATOMS: atom_id res chain seq x y z
N MET A 1 -19.60 -0.36 9.89
CA MET A 1 -19.83 -1.11 8.65
C MET A 1 -18.88 -0.62 7.55
N TYR A 2 -18.41 -1.52 6.71
CA TYR A 2 -17.45 -1.19 5.66
C TYR A 2 -18.15 -0.79 4.37
N SER A 3 -17.53 0.14 3.62
CA SER A 3 -18.03 0.56 2.31
C SER A 3 -17.97 -0.61 1.32
N GLN A 4 -18.66 -0.41 0.18
CA GLN A 4 -18.62 -1.40 -0.90
C GLN A 4 -17.19 -1.53 -1.45
N GLN A 5 -16.45 -0.42 -1.53
CA GLN A 5 -15.07 -0.42 -1.99
C GLN A 5 -14.16 -1.22 -1.06
N VAL A 6 -14.32 -1.08 0.26
CA VAL A 6 -13.54 -1.87 1.22
C VAL A 6 -13.84 -3.36 1.04
N ARG A 7 -15.13 -3.71 0.92
CA ARG A 7 -15.52 -5.10 0.75
C ARG A 7 -14.98 -5.68 -0.56
N ASP A 8 -15.03 -4.90 -1.64
CA ASP A 8 -14.52 -5.32 -2.94
C ASP A 8 -13.02 -5.56 -2.90
N HIS A 9 -12.27 -4.60 -2.37
CA HIS A 9 -10.81 -4.72 -2.31
C HIS A 9 -10.34 -5.82 -1.36
N TYR A 10 -11.12 -6.12 -0.33
CA TYR A 10 -10.83 -7.25 0.54
C TYR A 10 -11.14 -8.59 -0.14
N ALA A 11 -12.29 -8.69 -0.81
CA ALA A 11 -12.71 -9.94 -1.46
C ALA A 11 -11.87 -10.24 -2.71
N ASN A 12 -11.46 -9.21 -3.44
CA ASN A 12 -10.69 -9.31 -4.69
C ASN A 12 -9.50 -8.36 -4.64
N PRO A 13 -8.51 -8.60 -3.79
CA PRO A 13 -7.38 -7.68 -3.67
C PRO A 13 -6.57 -7.63 -4.97
N ARG A 14 -6.19 -6.42 -5.36
CA ARG A 14 -5.36 -6.16 -6.53
C ARG A 14 -3.90 -6.14 -6.11
N ASN A 15 -3.03 -6.55 -7.03
CA ASN A 15 -1.58 -6.43 -6.85
C ASN A 15 -1.01 -7.26 -5.69
N VAL A 16 -1.63 -8.39 -5.38
CA VAL A 16 -1.11 -9.31 -4.37
C VAL A 16 0.09 -10.06 -4.94
N GLY A 17 1.16 -10.14 -4.18
CA GLY A 17 2.35 -10.90 -4.56
C GLY A 17 3.63 -10.13 -4.31
N SER A 18 4.65 -10.47 -5.07
CA SER A 18 5.96 -9.81 -5.01
C SER A 18 6.46 -9.57 -6.42
N VAL A 19 7.12 -8.43 -6.61
CA VAL A 19 7.80 -8.12 -7.86
C VAL A 19 9.10 -8.90 -7.90
N ALA A 20 9.42 -9.55 -9.03
CA ALA A 20 10.71 -10.19 -9.22
C ALA A 20 11.78 -9.11 -9.36
N GLU A 21 12.89 -9.25 -8.64
CA GLU A 21 13.99 -8.28 -8.68
C GLU A 21 13.51 -6.84 -8.45
N PRO A 22 12.89 -6.55 -7.30
CA PRO A 22 12.30 -5.23 -7.09
C PRO A 22 13.36 -4.12 -7.04
N SER A 23 12.98 -2.94 -7.54
CA SER A 23 13.79 -1.73 -7.42
C SER A 23 13.86 -1.27 -5.97
N GLY A 24 12.76 -1.42 -5.24
CA GLY A 24 12.67 -1.09 -3.83
C GLY A 24 11.68 -2.00 -3.13
N LYS A 25 11.90 -2.23 -1.85
CA LYS A 25 11.04 -3.08 -1.03
C LYS A 25 11.03 -2.59 0.41
N SER A 26 9.95 -2.91 1.12
CA SER A 26 9.87 -2.61 2.54
C SER A 26 8.90 -3.56 3.24
N LEU A 27 9.11 -3.72 4.52
CA LEU A 27 8.21 -4.46 5.40
C LEU A 27 7.88 -3.54 6.57
N VAL A 28 6.59 -3.29 6.78
CA VAL A 28 6.11 -2.46 7.89
C VAL A 28 5.23 -3.31 8.78
N LYS A 29 5.44 -3.20 10.08
CA LYS A 29 4.63 -3.90 11.09
C LYS A 29 3.90 -2.87 11.94
N SER A 30 2.66 -3.21 12.32
CA SER A 30 1.91 -2.40 13.27
C SER A 30 2.49 -2.59 14.67
N ALA A 31 2.62 -1.50 15.42
CA ALA A 31 3.08 -1.57 16.82
C ALA A 31 1.99 -2.10 17.75
N LEU A 32 0.72 -1.95 17.39
CA LEU A 32 -0.41 -2.29 18.25
C LEU A 32 -1.05 -3.63 17.88
N ASP A 33 -1.01 -3.98 16.62
CA ASP A 33 -1.59 -5.22 16.10
C ASP A 33 -0.45 -6.06 15.52
N SER A 34 -0.73 -7.29 15.17
CA SER A 34 0.29 -8.12 14.50
C SER A 34 0.25 -7.94 12.97
N ASP A 35 -0.40 -6.90 12.50
CA ASP A 35 -0.53 -6.65 11.07
C ASP A 35 0.81 -6.30 10.46
N THR A 36 1.09 -6.86 9.29
CA THR A 36 2.30 -6.57 8.53
C THR A 36 1.95 -6.36 7.07
N VAL A 37 2.70 -5.46 6.42
CA VAL A 37 2.56 -5.21 4.98
C VAL A 37 3.96 -5.21 4.37
N LEU A 38 4.16 -6.09 3.39
CA LEU A 38 5.35 -6.12 2.56
C LEU A 38 4.98 -5.48 1.22
N VAL A 39 5.76 -4.48 0.78
CA VAL A 39 5.57 -3.84 -0.51
C VAL A 39 6.84 -4.03 -1.34
N THR A 40 6.67 -4.40 -2.59
CA THR A 40 7.75 -4.46 -3.57
C THR A 40 7.36 -3.63 -4.78
N LEU A 41 8.31 -2.83 -5.28
CA LEU A 41 8.09 -1.91 -6.38
C LEU A 41 9.10 -2.16 -7.49
N ARG A 42 8.66 -1.98 -8.74
CA ARG A 42 9.55 -1.82 -9.88
C ARG A 42 9.39 -0.40 -10.38
N ILE A 43 10.48 0.34 -10.42
CA ILE A 43 10.48 1.75 -10.80
C ILE A 43 11.33 1.91 -12.05
N GLU A 44 10.71 2.49 -13.10
CA GLU A 44 11.37 2.72 -14.37
C GLU A 44 11.07 4.14 -14.82
N ASN A 45 12.10 4.88 -15.22
CA ASN A 45 11.97 6.27 -15.68
C ASN A 45 11.22 7.13 -14.66
N ASN A 46 11.49 6.91 -13.37
CA ASN A 46 10.86 7.63 -12.26
C ASN A 46 9.34 7.41 -12.15
N ILE A 47 8.85 6.30 -12.72
CA ILE A 47 7.43 5.91 -12.69
C ILE A 47 7.32 4.56 -11.97
N ILE A 48 6.27 4.39 -11.17
CA ILE A 48 5.97 3.10 -10.53
C ILE A 48 5.41 2.17 -11.60
N ALA A 49 6.25 1.29 -12.14
CA ALA A 49 5.85 0.37 -13.21
C ALA A 49 5.12 -0.86 -12.68
N GLU A 50 5.50 -1.33 -11.50
CA GLU A 50 4.79 -2.39 -10.78
C GLU A 50 4.80 -2.08 -9.29
N ALA A 51 3.70 -2.44 -8.62
CA ALA A 51 3.58 -2.33 -7.17
C ALA A 51 2.81 -3.54 -6.69
N LYS A 52 3.39 -4.33 -5.81
CA LYS A 52 2.74 -5.52 -5.27
C LYS A 52 2.90 -5.56 -3.76
N PHE A 53 1.96 -6.23 -3.10
CA PHE A 53 2.00 -6.34 -1.66
C PHE A 53 1.64 -7.73 -1.19
N LYS A 54 2.12 -8.04 0.03
CA LYS A 54 1.64 -9.17 0.82
C LYS A 54 1.29 -8.60 2.19
N CYS A 55 0.12 -8.93 2.67
CA CYS A 55 -0.38 -8.40 3.93
C CYS A 55 -0.88 -9.53 4.82
N MET A 56 -0.44 -9.51 6.06
CA MET A 56 -1.03 -10.32 7.11
C MET A 56 -1.70 -9.35 8.06
N GLY A 57 -3.04 -9.32 8.05
CA GLY A 57 -3.76 -8.35 8.85
C GLY A 57 -5.26 -8.46 8.68
N CYS A 58 -5.96 -7.47 9.19
CA CYS A 58 -7.42 -7.43 9.14
C CYS A 58 -7.89 -7.06 7.72
N ALA A 59 -9.20 -7.18 7.51
CA ALA A 59 -9.82 -6.86 6.22
C ALA A 59 -9.50 -5.43 5.76
N VAL A 60 -9.46 -4.47 6.68
CA VAL A 60 -9.14 -3.08 6.34
C VAL A 60 -7.69 -2.95 5.90
N ALA A 61 -6.74 -3.59 6.57
CA ALA A 61 -5.34 -3.54 6.18
C ALA A 61 -5.14 -4.11 4.78
N ILE A 62 -5.81 -5.22 4.44
CA ILE A 62 -5.73 -5.83 3.12
C ILE A 62 -6.36 -4.90 2.08
N ALA A 63 -7.55 -4.35 2.36
CA ALA A 63 -8.23 -3.45 1.44
C ALA A 63 -7.42 -2.17 1.20
N CYS A 64 -6.81 -1.62 2.26
CA CYS A 64 -5.96 -0.43 2.14
C CYS A 64 -4.71 -0.71 1.30
N SER A 65 -4.09 -1.87 1.49
CA SER A 65 -2.91 -2.25 0.69
C SER A 65 -3.27 -2.44 -0.78
N SER A 66 -4.42 -3.07 -1.05
CA SER A 66 -4.94 -3.23 -2.40
C SER A 66 -5.18 -1.87 -3.07
N MET A 67 -5.90 -0.97 -2.39
CA MET A 67 -6.19 0.36 -2.93
C MET A 67 -4.91 1.19 -3.09
N ALA A 68 -4.04 1.18 -2.09
CA ALA A 68 -2.82 1.99 -2.13
C ALA A 68 -1.92 1.60 -3.29
N THR A 69 -1.71 0.31 -3.52
CA THR A 69 -0.91 -0.15 -4.66
C THR A 69 -1.56 0.21 -5.99
N ALA A 70 -2.88 0.11 -6.08
CA ALA A 70 -3.60 0.51 -7.29
C ALA A 70 -3.46 2.02 -7.55
N MET A 71 -3.46 2.83 -6.50
CA MET A 71 -3.36 4.29 -6.62
C MET A 71 -1.98 4.75 -7.11
N VAL A 72 -0.91 4.07 -6.69
CA VAL A 72 0.45 4.50 -7.07
C VAL A 72 0.92 3.91 -8.39
N LEU A 73 0.28 2.85 -8.86
CA LEU A 73 0.65 2.19 -10.11
C LEU A 73 0.55 3.17 -11.28
N GLY A 74 1.63 3.31 -12.05
CA GLY A 74 1.69 4.22 -13.19
C GLY A 74 1.93 5.67 -12.83
N LYS A 75 2.14 6.00 -11.57
CA LYS A 75 2.37 7.37 -11.12
C LYS A 75 3.86 7.68 -11.00
N PRO A 76 4.24 8.95 -11.18
CA PRO A 76 5.61 9.37 -10.86
C PRO A 76 5.93 9.11 -9.40
N VAL A 77 7.19 8.84 -9.11
CA VAL A 77 7.65 8.52 -7.75
C VAL A 77 7.24 9.62 -6.76
N GLU A 78 7.32 10.89 -7.16
CA GLU A 78 6.97 12.01 -6.28
C GLU A 78 5.50 11.97 -5.88
N GLU A 79 4.61 11.65 -6.81
CA GLU A 79 3.18 11.53 -6.51
C GLU A 79 2.90 10.31 -5.64
N ALA A 80 3.57 9.19 -5.94
CA ALA A 80 3.42 7.98 -5.14
C ALA A 80 3.91 8.21 -3.70
N TYR A 81 4.98 8.97 -3.54
CA TYR A 81 5.52 9.28 -2.21
C TYR A 81 4.59 10.16 -1.39
N ALA A 82 3.74 10.92 -2.04
CA ALA A 82 2.79 11.81 -1.37
C ALA A 82 1.52 11.10 -0.87
N ILE A 83 1.41 9.78 -1.09
CA ILE A 83 0.24 9.02 -0.64
C ILE A 83 0.10 9.09 0.87
N THR A 84 -1.13 9.23 1.36
CA THR A 84 -1.43 9.29 2.78
C THR A 84 -2.52 8.29 3.15
N GLU A 85 -2.59 7.98 4.46
CA GLU A 85 -3.66 7.12 4.96
C GLU A 85 -5.04 7.73 4.65
N GLN A 86 -5.15 9.04 4.70
CA GLN A 86 -6.41 9.72 4.41
C GLN A 86 -6.80 9.60 2.95
N SER A 87 -5.84 9.75 2.02
CA SER A 87 -6.15 9.60 0.60
C SER A 87 -6.60 8.19 0.25
N VAL A 88 -6.01 7.17 0.90
CA VAL A 88 -6.44 5.78 0.71
C VAL A 88 -7.84 5.56 1.28
N ALA A 89 -8.09 6.08 2.49
CA ALA A 89 -9.40 5.96 3.12
C ALA A 89 -10.49 6.61 2.28
N GLU A 90 -10.22 7.79 1.73
CA GLU A 90 -11.18 8.49 0.86
C GLU A 90 -11.45 7.70 -0.41
N ALA A 91 -10.41 7.14 -1.03
CA ALA A 91 -10.56 6.31 -2.24
C ALA A 91 -11.40 5.06 -1.96
N LEU A 92 -11.37 4.55 -0.74
CA LEU A 92 -12.18 3.41 -0.32
C LEU A 92 -13.60 3.80 0.12
N GLY A 93 -13.97 5.07 -0.02
CA GLY A 93 -15.31 5.53 0.38
C GLY A 93 -15.47 5.72 1.89
N GLY A 94 -14.35 5.80 2.60
CA GLY A 94 -14.32 5.98 4.04
C GLY A 94 -14.05 4.68 4.78
N ILE A 95 -13.38 4.80 5.92
CA ILE A 95 -13.05 3.70 6.81
C ILE A 95 -13.56 4.07 8.20
N PRO A 96 -14.15 3.13 8.95
CA PRO A 96 -14.58 3.42 10.32
C PRO A 96 -13.39 3.99 11.13
N GLU A 97 -13.66 5.00 11.92
CA GLU A 97 -12.63 5.73 12.67
C GLU A 97 -11.76 4.79 13.51
N TYR A 98 -12.39 3.81 14.16
CA TYR A 98 -11.65 2.88 15.02
C TYR A 98 -10.73 1.93 14.23
N LYS A 99 -10.84 1.92 12.90
CA LYS A 99 -9.97 1.13 12.02
C LYS A 99 -8.96 1.98 11.25
N MET A 100 -8.96 3.29 11.44
CA MET A 100 -8.05 4.18 10.69
C MET A 100 -6.58 3.84 10.91
N ARG A 101 -6.22 3.32 12.06
CA ARG A 101 -4.84 2.89 12.32
C ARG A 101 -4.37 1.79 11.39
N CYS A 102 -5.29 1.02 10.80
CA CYS A 102 -4.96 -0.02 9.83
C CYS A 102 -4.69 0.55 8.44
N SER A 103 -5.05 1.81 8.20
CA SER A 103 -4.93 2.45 6.89
C SER A 103 -3.55 3.06 6.64
N ASN A 104 -2.70 3.18 7.66
CA ASN A 104 -1.41 3.84 7.52
C ASN A 104 -0.26 2.90 7.15
N LEU A 105 -0.44 1.60 7.26
CA LEU A 105 0.65 0.65 7.00
C LEU A 105 1.07 0.65 5.54
N ALA A 106 0.11 0.57 4.60
CA ALA A 106 0.43 0.52 3.19
C ALA A 106 1.08 1.81 2.67
N PRO A 107 0.55 3.02 2.99
CA PRO A 107 1.25 4.24 2.61
C PRO A 107 2.67 4.32 3.16
N ALA A 108 2.87 3.93 4.42
CA ALA A 108 4.20 3.91 5.01
C ALA A 108 5.11 2.91 4.29
N ALA A 109 4.60 1.73 3.96
CA ALA A 109 5.37 0.71 3.26
C ALA A 109 5.76 1.18 1.85
N ILE A 110 4.86 1.87 1.16
CA ILE A 110 5.15 2.42 -0.17
C ILE A 110 6.24 3.48 -0.07
N ARG A 111 6.13 4.42 0.86
CA ARG A 111 7.16 5.44 1.05
C ARG A 111 8.51 4.83 1.40
N ASN A 112 8.51 3.84 2.29
CA ASN A 112 9.75 3.18 2.70
C ASN A 112 10.37 2.40 1.54
N ALA A 113 9.55 1.79 0.68
CA ALA A 113 10.06 1.09 -0.51
C ALA A 113 10.69 2.07 -1.50
N ILE A 114 10.12 3.27 -1.65
CA ILE A 114 10.70 4.33 -2.47
C ILE A 114 12.02 4.81 -1.86
N ASP A 115 12.07 4.99 -0.54
CA ASP A 115 13.30 5.36 0.15
C ASP A 115 14.38 4.29 -0.06
N ASP A 116 14.02 3.02 0.00
CA ASP A 116 14.93 1.91 -0.25
C ASP A 116 15.50 2.00 -1.68
N TRP A 117 14.63 2.25 -2.67
CA TRP A 117 15.07 2.44 -4.04
C TRP A 117 16.04 3.62 -4.18
N ARG A 118 15.72 4.76 -3.57
CA ARG A 118 16.59 5.94 -3.61
C ARG A 118 17.95 5.68 -2.99
N SER A 119 17.98 4.87 -1.94
CA SER A 119 19.25 4.54 -1.26
C SER A 119 20.17 3.66 -2.10
N ARG A 120 19.63 3.02 -3.13
CA ARG A 120 20.39 2.14 -4.02
C ARG A 120 20.87 2.82 -5.30
N LEU A 121 20.52 4.08 -5.47
CA LEU A 121 20.92 4.84 -6.68
C LEU A 121 22.37 5.31 -6.60
#